data_45d802e4256e4fa82e6e135723a7cc2c
#
_entry.id   45d802e4256e4fa82e6e135723a7cc2c
#
_cell.length_a   1.000
_cell.length_b   1.000
_cell.length_c   1.000
_cell.angle_alpha   90.00
_cell.angle_beta   90.00
_cell.angle_gamma   90.00
#
_symmetry.space_group_name_H-M   'P 1'
#
loop_
_entity.id
_entity.type
_entity.pdbx_description
1 polymer ?
#
loop_
_entity_poly.entity_id
_entity_poly.type
_entity_poly.pdbx_seq_one_letter_code
_entity_poly.pdbx_strand_id
1 'polypeptide(L)'
;MSSIETAIRVLRDEADAILSLIDKLDNNFELAVDLILHANGRVILTGMGKSGHIAKKVSATMASTGTPSFFLHPAEGIHGDLGMVTAEDVVVAYSNSGETGEILNILPSLKRIGAKLIAVVGNTHSTLAENADVVLDAGV
;
A
#
# COMPACT_ATOMS: atom_id res chain seq x y z
N MET A 1 29.41 16.81 14.83
CA MET A 1 29.19 15.58 14.02
C MET A 1 29.54 15.88 12.58
N SER A 2 30.45 15.11 12.01
CA SER A 2 30.83 15.26 10.60
C SER A 2 29.72 14.76 9.66
N SER A 3 29.76 15.17 8.39
CA SER A 3 28.82 14.64 7.39
C SER A 3 28.92 13.12 7.22
N ILE A 4 30.12 12.57 7.37
CA ILE A 4 30.35 11.12 7.30
C ILE A 4 29.70 10.41 8.49
N GLU A 5 29.89 10.94 9.71
CA GLU A 5 29.24 10.36 10.91
C GLU A 5 27.73 10.41 10.80
N THR A 6 27.18 11.52 10.28
CA THR A 6 25.74 11.65 10.03
C THR A 6 25.26 10.62 8.99
N ALA A 7 25.99 10.44 7.89
CA ALA A 7 25.64 9.45 6.87
C ALA A 7 25.65 8.01 7.44
N ILE A 8 26.68 7.67 8.22
CA ILE A 8 26.77 6.35 8.86
C ILE A 8 25.59 6.13 9.81
N ARG A 9 25.23 7.14 10.59
CA ARG A 9 24.08 7.04 11.51
C ARG A 9 22.78 6.81 10.74
N VAL A 10 22.53 7.59 9.70
CA VAL A 10 21.32 7.45 8.87
C VAL A 10 21.21 6.03 8.28
N LEU A 11 22.31 5.51 7.72
CA LEU A 11 22.32 4.16 7.17
C LEU A 11 22.01 3.09 8.21
N ARG A 12 22.50 3.27 9.44
CA ARG A 12 22.18 2.34 10.54
C ARG A 12 20.72 2.45 10.96
N ASP A 13 20.24 3.68 11.15
CA ASP A 13 18.84 3.93 11.54
C ASP A 13 17.87 3.33 10.51
N GLU A 14 18.16 3.49 9.21
CA GLU A 14 17.35 2.90 8.14
C GLU A 14 17.43 1.36 8.13
N ALA A 15 18.61 0.80 8.32
CA ALA A 15 18.78 -0.66 8.40
C ALA A 15 18.02 -1.24 9.59
N ASP A 16 18.12 -0.61 10.76
CA ASP A 16 17.42 -1.04 11.97
C ASP A 16 15.89 -0.92 11.81
N ALA A 17 15.41 0.14 11.15
CA ALA A 17 13.99 0.31 10.83
C ALA A 17 13.48 -0.83 9.94
N ILE A 18 14.23 -1.22 8.90
CA ILE A 18 13.87 -2.34 8.03
C ILE A 18 13.84 -3.65 8.83
N LEU A 19 14.87 -3.90 9.63
CA LEU A 19 14.95 -5.13 10.44
C LEU A 19 13.83 -5.21 11.47
N SER A 20 13.36 -4.09 12.01
CA SER A 20 12.24 -4.05 12.96
C SER A 20 10.93 -4.57 12.39
N LEU A 21 10.78 -4.57 11.07
CA LEU A 21 9.59 -5.11 10.39
C LEU A 21 9.48 -6.64 10.49
N ILE A 22 10.58 -7.33 10.75
CA ILE A 22 10.58 -8.81 10.88
C ILE A 22 9.58 -9.24 11.96
N ASP A 23 9.58 -8.56 13.10
CA ASP A 23 8.72 -8.88 14.24
C ASP A 23 7.23 -8.54 13.99
N LYS A 24 6.94 -7.80 12.91
CA LYS A 24 5.58 -7.44 12.48
C LYS A 24 5.03 -8.35 11.39
N LEU A 25 5.87 -9.21 10.82
CA LEU A 25 5.42 -10.20 9.84
C LEU A 25 4.61 -11.27 10.56
N ASP A 26 3.36 -11.36 10.19
CA ASP A 26 2.40 -12.30 10.74
C ASP A 26 1.56 -12.95 9.62
N ASN A 27 0.51 -13.65 10.00
CA ASN A 27 -0.39 -14.30 9.05
C ASN A 27 -1.05 -13.32 8.05
N ASN A 28 -1.14 -12.03 8.37
CA ASN A 28 -1.67 -11.03 7.44
C ASN A 28 -0.77 -10.87 6.21
N PHE A 29 0.54 -11.03 6.37
CA PHE A 29 1.46 -11.00 5.22
C PHE A 29 1.16 -12.17 4.25
N GLU A 30 0.96 -13.37 4.77
CA GLU A 30 0.58 -14.52 3.93
C GLU A 30 -0.78 -14.31 3.26
N LEU A 31 -1.77 -13.78 3.98
CA LEU A 31 -3.08 -13.45 3.41
C LEU A 31 -2.97 -12.40 2.29
N ALA A 32 -2.12 -11.38 2.46
CA ALA A 32 -1.88 -10.39 1.41
C ALA A 32 -1.26 -11.02 0.16
N VAL A 33 -0.26 -11.89 0.35
CA VAL A 33 0.37 -12.64 -0.75
C VAL A 33 -0.65 -13.51 -1.47
N ASP A 34 -1.49 -14.24 -0.73
CA ASP A 34 -2.52 -15.11 -1.29
C ASP A 34 -3.57 -14.32 -2.09
N LEU A 35 -4.01 -13.17 -1.58
CA LEU A 35 -4.93 -12.29 -2.31
C LEU A 35 -4.36 -11.86 -3.65
N ILE A 36 -3.07 -11.47 -3.68
CA ILE A 36 -2.39 -11.04 -4.90
C ILE A 36 -2.17 -12.21 -5.86
N LEU A 37 -1.69 -13.33 -5.34
CA LEU A 37 -1.34 -14.51 -6.15
C LEU A 37 -2.55 -15.13 -6.83
N HIS A 38 -3.70 -15.14 -6.16
CA HIS A 38 -4.94 -15.75 -6.65
C HIS A 38 -5.93 -14.72 -7.24
N ALA A 39 -5.52 -13.46 -7.39
CA ALA A 39 -6.36 -12.46 -8.04
C ALA A 39 -6.63 -12.82 -9.50
N ASN A 40 -7.90 -12.82 -9.91
CA ASN A 40 -8.27 -12.98 -11.31
C ASN A 40 -8.13 -11.69 -12.12
N GLY A 41 -8.03 -10.55 -11.44
CA GLY A 41 -7.82 -9.22 -12.00
C GLY A 41 -6.38 -8.75 -11.87
N ARG A 42 -6.24 -7.45 -11.64
CA ARG A 42 -4.94 -6.75 -11.55
C ARG A 42 -4.66 -6.33 -10.11
N VAL A 43 -3.41 -6.03 -9.83
CA VAL A 43 -3.01 -5.39 -8.58
C VAL A 43 -2.92 -3.88 -8.82
N ILE A 44 -3.77 -3.14 -8.12
CA ILE A 44 -3.87 -1.68 -8.25
C ILE A 44 -3.26 -1.05 -7.01
N LEU A 45 -2.22 -0.25 -7.20
CA LEU A 45 -1.54 0.41 -6.10
C LEU A 45 -1.93 1.87 -6.05
N THR A 46 -2.15 2.39 -4.84
CA THR A 46 -2.56 3.78 -4.64
C THR A 46 -1.89 4.38 -3.41
N GLY A 47 -1.72 5.68 -3.42
CA GLY A 47 -1.11 6.46 -2.36
C GLY A 47 -0.96 7.92 -2.78
N MET A 48 -0.82 8.80 -1.81
CA MET A 48 -0.62 10.24 -2.01
C MET A 48 0.82 10.64 -1.71
N GLY A 49 1.33 11.65 -2.41
CA GLY A 49 2.65 12.23 -2.15
C GLY A 49 3.76 11.19 -2.23
N LYS A 50 4.59 11.09 -1.20
CA LYS A 50 5.71 10.14 -1.13
C LYS A 50 5.24 8.69 -1.14
N SER A 51 4.17 8.38 -0.44
CA SER A 51 3.54 7.05 -0.48
C SER A 51 3.06 6.69 -1.89
N GLY A 52 2.56 7.66 -2.65
CA GLY A 52 2.19 7.49 -4.06
C GLY A 52 3.40 7.16 -4.95
N HIS A 53 4.55 7.79 -4.71
CA HIS A 53 5.78 7.47 -5.45
C HIS A 53 6.26 6.04 -5.18
N ILE A 54 6.18 5.59 -3.93
CA ILE A 54 6.48 4.19 -3.57
C ILE A 54 5.50 3.24 -4.25
N ALA A 55 4.21 3.54 -4.20
CA ALA A 55 3.17 2.74 -4.85
C ALA A 55 3.42 2.60 -6.37
N LYS A 56 3.79 3.69 -7.05
CA LYS A 56 4.17 3.67 -8.48
C LYS A 56 5.37 2.76 -8.74
N LYS A 57 6.40 2.86 -7.89
CA LYS A 57 7.60 2.03 -8.01
C LYS A 57 7.25 0.54 -7.86
N VAL A 58 6.47 0.18 -6.87
CA VAL A 58 6.04 -1.21 -6.63
C VAL A 58 5.17 -1.71 -7.79
N SER A 59 4.23 -0.91 -8.27
CA SER A 59 3.40 -1.25 -9.45
C SER A 59 4.26 -1.54 -10.69
N ALA A 60 5.23 -0.68 -10.99
CA ALA A 60 6.14 -0.88 -12.10
C ALA A 60 6.96 -2.18 -11.95
N THR A 61 7.42 -2.48 -10.75
CA THR A 61 8.16 -3.72 -10.45
C THR A 61 7.27 -4.95 -10.65
N MET A 62 6.04 -4.93 -10.13
CA MET A 62 5.07 -6.03 -10.32
C MET A 62 4.81 -6.28 -11.81
N ALA A 63 4.53 -5.22 -12.57
CA ALA A 63 4.27 -5.32 -14.00
C ALA A 63 5.47 -5.92 -14.76
N SER A 64 6.70 -5.52 -14.42
CA SER A 64 7.92 -6.02 -15.06
C SER A 64 8.25 -7.47 -14.68
N THR A 65 7.71 -7.99 -13.59
CA THR A 65 7.94 -9.35 -13.10
C THR A 65 6.76 -10.28 -13.33
N GLY A 66 5.77 -9.88 -14.13
CA GLY A 66 4.69 -10.75 -14.61
C GLY A 66 3.35 -10.61 -13.87
N THR A 67 3.23 -9.74 -12.89
CA THR A 67 1.97 -9.44 -12.22
C THR A 67 1.33 -8.21 -12.84
N PRO A 68 0.18 -8.32 -13.53
CA PRO A 68 -0.52 -7.16 -14.07
C PRO A 68 -0.82 -6.15 -12.99
N SER A 69 -0.28 -4.95 -13.11
CA SER A 69 -0.39 -3.92 -12.09
C SER A 69 -0.38 -2.53 -12.70
N PHE A 70 -1.09 -1.59 -12.08
CA PHE A 70 -0.99 -0.18 -12.39
C PHE A 70 -1.20 0.68 -11.13
N PHE A 71 -0.77 1.92 -11.21
CA PHE A 71 -0.98 2.91 -10.17
C PHE A 71 -2.25 3.70 -10.43
N LEU A 72 -3.09 3.81 -9.39
CA LEU A 72 -4.27 4.68 -9.38
C LEU A 72 -4.02 5.86 -8.45
N HIS A 73 -4.00 7.08 -8.99
CA HIS A 73 -3.92 8.27 -8.16
C HIS A 73 -5.27 8.48 -7.43
N PRO A 74 -5.30 8.59 -6.09
CA PRO A 74 -6.58 8.63 -5.36
C PRO A 74 -7.46 9.81 -5.73
N ALA A 75 -6.85 10.98 -6.00
CA ALA A 75 -7.61 12.17 -6.42
C ALA A 75 -8.23 11.98 -7.82
N GLU A 76 -7.53 11.34 -8.74
CA GLU A 76 -8.08 11.02 -10.08
C GLU A 76 -9.14 9.92 -9.99
N GLY A 77 -9.03 9.02 -9.01
CA GLY A 77 -10.05 8.02 -8.71
C GLY A 77 -11.42 8.66 -8.47
N ILE A 78 -11.46 9.73 -7.68
CA ILE A 78 -12.69 10.48 -7.40
C ILE A 78 -13.28 11.10 -8.68
N HIS A 79 -12.45 11.46 -9.65
CA HIS A 79 -12.84 12.11 -10.91
C HIS A 79 -13.14 11.14 -12.05
N GLY A 80 -13.17 9.84 -11.82
CA GLY A 80 -13.61 8.86 -12.81
C GLY A 80 -12.70 7.64 -12.97
N ASP A 81 -11.43 7.70 -12.60
CA ASP A 81 -10.47 6.60 -12.79
C ASP A 81 -10.85 5.31 -12.03
N LEU A 82 -11.72 5.41 -10.99
CA LEU A 82 -12.30 4.23 -10.35
C LEU A 82 -13.11 3.34 -11.31
N GLY A 83 -13.54 3.85 -12.44
CA GLY A 83 -14.17 3.05 -13.48
C GLY A 83 -13.26 1.95 -14.07
N MET A 84 -11.95 2.05 -13.85
CA MET A 84 -10.99 1.01 -14.25
C MET A 84 -10.89 -0.15 -13.25
N VAL A 85 -11.42 0.00 -12.04
CA VAL A 85 -11.36 -1.01 -10.97
C VAL A 85 -12.53 -1.97 -11.11
N THR A 86 -12.25 -3.26 -10.99
CA THR A 86 -13.26 -4.32 -11.02
C THR A 86 -13.26 -5.13 -9.71
N ALA A 87 -14.31 -5.91 -9.48
CA ALA A 87 -14.41 -6.78 -8.31
C ALA A 87 -13.31 -7.87 -8.26
N GLU A 88 -12.68 -8.15 -9.38
CA GLU A 88 -11.60 -9.15 -9.48
C GLU A 88 -10.22 -8.58 -9.16
N ASP A 89 -10.12 -7.26 -9.03
CA ASP A 89 -8.86 -6.56 -8.72
C ASP A 89 -8.56 -6.59 -7.22
N VAL A 90 -7.28 -6.50 -6.90
CA VAL A 90 -6.79 -6.28 -5.53
C VAL A 90 -6.17 -4.89 -5.47
N VAL A 91 -6.64 -4.08 -4.54
CA VAL A 91 -6.13 -2.72 -4.31
C VAL A 91 -5.17 -2.74 -3.12
N VAL A 92 -3.97 -2.19 -3.30
CA VAL A 92 -2.99 -1.99 -2.22
C VAL A 92 -2.86 -0.49 -1.98
N ALA A 93 -3.29 -0.03 -0.81
CA ALA A 93 -3.28 1.37 -0.43
C ALA A 93 -2.18 1.65 0.59
N TYR A 94 -1.30 2.60 0.26
CA TYR A 94 -0.21 3.05 1.13
C TYR A 94 -0.59 4.35 1.82
N SER A 95 -0.62 4.34 3.15
CA SER A 95 -0.82 5.55 3.95
C SER A 95 -0.19 5.36 5.33
N ASN A 96 0.83 6.13 5.66
CA ASN A 96 1.49 6.01 6.96
C ASN A 96 0.51 6.30 8.12
N SER A 97 -0.25 7.38 8.04
CA SER A 97 -1.27 7.71 9.03
C SER A 97 -2.50 6.80 8.96
N GLY A 98 -2.79 6.26 7.77
CA GLY A 98 -4.06 5.58 7.50
C GLY A 98 -5.28 6.51 7.49
N GLU A 99 -5.04 7.82 7.47
CA GLU A 99 -6.09 8.87 7.52
C GLU A 99 -5.99 9.83 6.32
N THR A 100 -5.29 9.43 5.25
CA THR A 100 -5.16 10.25 4.04
C THR A 100 -6.51 10.47 3.39
N GLY A 101 -6.98 11.73 3.36
CA GLY A 101 -8.35 12.08 2.96
C GLY A 101 -8.73 11.58 1.57
N GLU A 102 -7.85 11.71 0.59
CA GLU A 102 -8.07 11.29 -0.79
C GLU A 102 -8.26 9.77 -0.90
N ILE A 103 -7.54 9.00 -0.09
CA ILE A 103 -7.72 7.54 -0.02
C ILE A 103 -9.03 7.20 0.66
N LEU A 104 -9.35 7.84 1.79
CA LEU A 104 -10.61 7.61 2.50
C LEU A 104 -11.82 7.92 1.64
N ASN A 105 -11.72 8.92 0.77
CA ASN A 105 -12.82 9.32 -0.12
C ASN A 105 -13.16 8.26 -1.18
N ILE A 106 -12.22 7.41 -1.58
CA ILE A 106 -12.47 6.34 -2.56
C ILE A 106 -12.90 5.01 -1.92
N LEU A 107 -12.75 4.84 -0.60
CA LEU A 107 -13.08 3.58 0.09
C LEU A 107 -14.53 3.13 -0.12
N PRO A 108 -15.56 3.98 0.01
CA PRO A 108 -16.94 3.55 -0.22
C PRO A 108 -17.18 3.01 -1.62
N SER A 109 -16.53 3.60 -2.62
CA SER A 109 -16.63 3.16 -4.01
C SER A 109 -15.91 1.84 -4.23
N LEU A 110 -14.71 1.66 -3.65
CA LEU A 110 -13.99 0.39 -3.71
C LEU A 110 -14.79 -0.75 -3.06
N LYS A 111 -15.43 -0.48 -1.94
CA LYS A 111 -16.31 -1.47 -1.29
C LYS A 111 -17.52 -1.84 -2.16
N ARG A 112 -18.14 -0.86 -2.80
CA ARG A 112 -19.26 -1.10 -3.72
C ARG A 112 -18.85 -1.92 -4.93
N ILE A 113 -17.67 -1.65 -5.50
CA ILE A 113 -17.11 -2.41 -6.60
C ILE A 113 -16.84 -3.86 -6.16
N GLY A 114 -16.46 -4.07 -4.91
CA GLY A 114 -16.13 -5.40 -4.36
C GLY A 114 -14.68 -5.80 -4.54
N ALA A 115 -13.80 -4.88 -4.91
CA ALA A 115 -12.36 -5.15 -4.95
C ALA A 115 -11.81 -5.41 -3.55
N LYS A 116 -10.87 -6.34 -3.42
CA LYS A 116 -10.18 -6.60 -2.16
C LYS A 116 -9.20 -5.48 -1.86
N LEU A 117 -9.07 -5.12 -0.58
CA LEU A 117 -8.23 -4.02 -0.13
C LEU A 117 -7.18 -4.50 0.87
N ILE A 118 -5.93 -4.26 0.53
CA ILE A 118 -4.77 -4.42 1.42
C ILE A 118 -4.32 -3.01 1.83
N ALA A 119 -4.26 -2.75 3.12
CA ALA A 119 -3.74 -1.49 3.66
C ALA A 119 -2.30 -1.69 4.15
N VAL A 120 -1.39 -0.85 3.66
CA VAL A 120 -0.01 -0.76 4.17
C VAL A 120 0.09 0.54 4.96
N VAL A 121 0.14 0.45 6.27
CA VAL A 121 -0.02 1.59 7.18
C VAL A 121 1.02 1.60 8.29
N GLY A 122 1.30 2.78 8.82
CA GLY A 122 2.07 2.93 10.05
C GLY A 122 1.18 2.89 11.31
N ASN A 123 -0.11 3.18 11.16
CA ASN A 123 -1.10 3.12 12.22
C ASN A 123 -2.16 2.07 11.90
N THR A 124 -2.09 0.93 12.59
CA THR A 124 -3.01 -0.19 12.42
C THR A 124 -4.42 0.05 12.99
N HIS A 125 -4.61 1.12 13.77
CA HIS A 125 -5.90 1.54 14.32
C HIS A 125 -6.54 2.68 13.52
N SER A 126 -6.05 2.91 12.31
CA SER A 126 -6.55 3.98 11.43
C SER A 126 -7.84 3.60 10.71
N THR A 127 -8.51 4.60 10.15
CA THR A 127 -9.73 4.42 9.36
C THR A 127 -9.48 3.53 8.13
N LEU A 128 -8.34 3.70 7.45
CA LEU A 128 -7.99 2.84 6.32
C LEU A 128 -7.83 1.38 6.77
N ALA A 129 -7.10 1.14 7.87
CA ALA A 129 -6.89 -0.19 8.40
C ALA A 129 -8.22 -0.89 8.78
N GLU A 130 -9.12 -0.17 9.44
CA GLU A 130 -10.45 -0.70 9.82
C GLU A 130 -11.32 -1.09 8.63
N ASN A 131 -11.09 -0.49 7.47
CA ASN A 131 -11.84 -0.75 6.24
C ASN A 131 -11.16 -1.71 5.27
N ALA A 132 -9.96 -2.18 5.58
CA ALA A 132 -9.21 -3.11 4.73
C ALA A 132 -9.56 -4.57 5.02
N ASP A 133 -9.42 -5.42 4.01
CA ASP A 133 -9.52 -6.88 4.17
C ASP A 133 -8.28 -7.44 4.85
N VAL A 134 -7.11 -6.87 4.55
CA VAL A 134 -5.83 -7.23 5.15
C VAL A 134 -5.05 -5.97 5.49
N VAL A 135 -4.40 -5.97 6.65
CA VAL A 135 -3.57 -4.84 7.13
C VAL A 135 -2.13 -5.30 7.29
N LEU A 136 -1.20 -4.58 6.67
CA LEU A 136 0.23 -4.75 6.84
C LEU A 136 0.78 -3.56 7.63
N ASP A 137 1.36 -3.87 8.80
CA ASP A 137 2.00 -2.87 9.66
C ASP A 137 3.41 -2.56 9.14
N ALA A 138 3.58 -1.37 8.61
CA ALA A 138 4.86 -0.84 8.13
C ALA A 138 5.39 0.31 9.03
N GLY A 139 4.85 0.47 10.22
CA GLY A 139 5.29 1.47 11.19
C GLY A 139 6.68 1.15 11.74
N VAL A 140 7.54 2.16 11.83
CA VAL A 140 8.91 2.07 12.38
C VAL A 140 9.15 3.16 13.41
#